data_570796c8a9f69cb17509d5af6e2793c8
#
_entry.id   570796c8a9f69cb17509d5af6e2793c8
#
_cell.length_a   1.000
_cell.length_b   1.000
_cell.length_c   1.000
_cell.angle_alpha   90.00
_cell.angle_beta   90.00
_cell.angle_gamma   90.00
#
_symmetry.space_group_name_H-M   'P 1'
#
loop_
_entity.id
_entity.type
_entity.pdbx_description
1 polymer ?
#
loop_
_entity_poly.entity_id
_entity_poly.type
_entity_poly.pdbx_seq_one_letter_code
_entity_poly.pdbx_strand_id
1 'polypeptide(L)'
;MPPRRYNPDTRRDELLERINLDIPGAVAQALREDLGGTVDANNDITAKLLPENSRSHATVITRENGVFCGKRWVEEVFIQLAGDDVTIIWHVDDGDVINANQLLFELEGPFRVLLTGERTALNFVQTLSGVASKVRHYVKLLEGTNTQLLDTRKTLPGLRSALKYAVLCGGGANHRLGLSDAFLIKENHIIASGSVRQAVEKASWLHPDAPVEVEVEDLEELDEALKAGADIIMLDNFETEQMREAVKRTNGKALLEVSGNVTDKTLREFAETGVDFISVGALTKHVQALDLSMRFR
;
A
#
# COMPACT_ATOMS: atom_id res chain seq x y z
N MET A 1 -2.60 -9.30 -30.30
CA MET A 1 -1.93 -8.18 -29.63
C MET A 1 -0.73 -8.75 -28.91
N PRO A 2 0.43 -8.10 -28.87
CA PRO A 2 1.49 -8.51 -27.95
C PRO A 2 0.92 -8.47 -26.53
N PRO A 3 1.38 -9.36 -25.61
CA PRO A 3 0.95 -9.30 -24.23
C PRO A 3 1.31 -7.92 -23.66
N ARG A 4 0.37 -7.29 -22.95
CA ARG A 4 0.63 -6.02 -22.27
C ARG A 4 1.73 -6.24 -21.24
N ARG A 5 2.70 -5.33 -21.18
CA ARG A 5 3.81 -5.39 -20.22
C ARG A 5 3.34 -5.19 -18.77
N TYR A 6 2.24 -4.48 -18.56
CA TYR A 6 1.65 -4.32 -17.23
C TYR A 6 0.74 -5.50 -16.88
N ASN A 7 1.02 -6.11 -15.72
CA ASN A 7 0.20 -7.16 -15.11
C ASN A 7 0.09 -6.89 -13.59
N PRO A 8 -1.13 -6.67 -13.04
CA PRO A 8 -1.34 -6.45 -11.61
C PRO A 8 -0.84 -7.61 -10.73
N ASP A 9 -0.99 -8.85 -11.18
CA ASP A 9 -0.54 -10.03 -10.41
C ASP A 9 0.99 -10.06 -10.27
N THR A 10 1.72 -9.79 -11.35
CA THR A 10 3.19 -9.66 -11.31
C THR A 10 3.60 -8.57 -10.32
N ARG A 11 2.92 -7.43 -10.34
CA ARG A 11 3.19 -6.32 -9.42
C ARG A 11 2.96 -6.69 -7.96
N ARG A 12 1.92 -7.47 -7.69
CA ARG A 12 1.64 -8.03 -6.37
C ARG A 12 2.75 -8.95 -5.89
N ASP A 13 3.19 -9.88 -6.73
CA ASP A 13 4.22 -10.85 -6.38
C ASP A 13 5.56 -10.16 -6.09
N GLU A 14 5.96 -9.19 -6.92
CA GLU A 14 7.14 -8.34 -6.69
C GLU A 14 7.08 -7.61 -5.33
N LEU A 15 5.92 -7.09 -4.96
CA LEU A 15 5.73 -6.44 -3.66
C LEU A 15 5.86 -7.45 -2.51
N LEU A 16 5.27 -8.64 -2.64
CA LEU A 16 5.33 -9.67 -1.59
C LEU A 16 6.76 -10.17 -1.36
N GLU A 17 7.56 -10.30 -2.42
CA GLU A 17 9.00 -10.60 -2.30
C GLU A 17 9.74 -9.47 -1.59
N ARG A 18 9.50 -8.22 -1.99
CA ARG A 18 10.15 -7.05 -1.42
C ARG A 18 9.86 -6.87 0.07
N ILE A 19 8.63 -7.13 0.51
CA ILE A 19 8.23 -7.05 1.91
C ILE A 19 9.06 -8.00 2.79
N ASN A 20 9.39 -9.20 2.30
CA ASN A 20 10.24 -10.15 3.02
C ASN A 20 11.62 -9.55 3.36
N LEU A 21 12.13 -8.69 2.50
CA LEU A 21 13.42 -8.02 2.70
C LEU A 21 13.30 -6.74 3.54
N ASP A 22 12.18 -6.02 3.42
CA ASP A 22 12.00 -4.70 4.03
C ASP A 22 11.56 -4.77 5.51
N ILE A 23 10.75 -5.78 5.90
CA ILE A 23 10.19 -5.90 7.26
C ILE A 23 11.27 -5.90 8.34
N PRO A 24 12.33 -6.75 8.29
CA PRO A 24 13.31 -6.79 9.37
C PRO A 24 14.00 -5.44 9.59
N GLY A 25 14.34 -4.74 8.52
CA GLY A 25 14.96 -3.42 8.59
C GLY A 25 14.04 -2.35 9.16
N ALA A 26 12.77 -2.34 8.73
CA ALA A 26 11.77 -1.39 9.21
C ALA A 26 11.45 -1.59 10.70
N VAL A 27 11.31 -2.82 11.14
CA VAL A 27 11.06 -3.15 12.55
C VAL A 27 12.27 -2.81 13.41
N ALA A 28 13.50 -3.17 12.96
CA ALA A 28 14.71 -2.80 13.67
C ALA A 28 14.86 -1.28 13.84
N GLN A 29 14.48 -0.50 12.81
CA GLN A 29 14.51 0.96 12.90
C GLN A 29 13.52 1.48 13.95
N ALA A 30 12.28 0.98 13.95
CA ALA A 30 11.26 1.39 14.92
C ALA A 30 11.63 1.00 16.37
N LEU A 31 12.18 -0.20 16.58
CA LEU A 31 12.67 -0.62 17.90
C LEU A 31 13.84 0.24 18.38
N ARG A 32 14.75 0.67 17.50
CA ARG A 32 15.87 1.57 17.87
C ARG A 32 15.39 2.94 18.30
N GLU A 33 14.29 3.44 17.77
CA GLU A 33 13.70 4.71 18.18
C GLU A 33 13.33 4.68 19.68
N ASP A 34 12.74 3.57 20.16
CA ASP A 34 12.34 3.40 21.56
C ASP A 34 13.52 3.01 22.47
N LEU A 35 14.48 2.23 21.97
CA LEU A 35 15.52 1.58 22.77
C LEU A 35 16.89 2.29 22.71
N GLY A 36 16.93 3.54 22.26
CA GLY A 36 18.13 4.37 22.31
C GLY A 36 19.22 3.97 21.29
N GLY A 37 18.81 3.50 20.10
CA GLY A 37 19.71 3.23 18.97
C GLY A 37 20.15 1.78 18.79
N THR A 38 19.83 0.90 19.74
CA THR A 38 20.11 -0.56 19.65
C THR A 38 18.82 -1.36 19.84
N VAL A 39 18.77 -2.57 19.29
CA VAL A 39 17.63 -3.49 19.52
C VAL A 39 18.02 -4.38 20.72
N ASP A 40 17.81 -3.85 21.93
CA ASP A 40 18.06 -4.54 23.19
C ASP A 40 16.96 -4.22 24.21
N ALA A 41 16.10 -5.20 24.51
CA ALA A 41 15.00 -5.05 25.47
C ALA A 41 15.47 -4.60 26.88
N ASN A 42 16.74 -4.83 27.23
CA ASN A 42 17.31 -4.35 28.49
C ASN A 42 17.46 -2.83 28.56
N ASN A 43 17.29 -2.11 27.47
CA ASN A 43 17.29 -0.65 27.48
C ASN A 43 15.94 -0.05 27.93
N ASP A 44 14.88 -0.83 28.02
CA ASP A 44 13.62 -0.39 28.61
C ASP A 44 13.77 -0.33 30.15
N ILE A 45 14.00 0.89 30.64
CA ILE A 45 14.22 1.13 32.06
C ILE A 45 12.96 0.88 32.93
N THR A 46 11.78 1.08 32.34
CA THR A 46 10.50 0.88 33.01
C THR A 46 10.20 -0.61 33.18
N ALA A 47 10.46 -1.41 32.15
CA ALA A 47 10.28 -2.86 32.24
C ALA A 47 11.12 -3.51 33.34
N LYS A 48 12.26 -2.90 33.72
CA LYS A 48 13.11 -3.37 34.84
C LYS A 48 12.43 -3.33 36.24
N LEU A 49 11.30 -2.63 36.38
CA LEU A 49 10.49 -2.68 37.59
C LEU A 49 9.86 -4.06 37.79
N LEU A 50 9.72 -4.85 36.73
CA LEU A 50 9.17 -6.20 36.81
C LEU A 50 10.27 -7.22 37.18
N PRO A 51 9.92 -8.34 37.85
CA PRO A 51 10.86 -9.44 38.06
C PRO A 51 11.40 -9.97 36.71
N GLU A 52 12.70 -10.28 36.65
CA GLU A 52 13.39 -10.67 35.42
C GLU A 52 12.79 -11.91 34.78
N ASN A 53 12.44 -12.90 35.57
CA ASN A 53 11.90 -14.19 35.09
C ASN A 53 10.36 -14.23 35.04
N SER A 54 9.69 -13.08 35.18
CA SER A 54 8.23 -13.05 35.12
C SER A 54 7.74 -13.25 33.71
N ARG A 55 6.71 -14.08 33.54
CA ARG A 55 5.97 -14.28 32.27
C ARG A 55 4.57 -13.72 32.39
N SER A 56 3.97 -13.34 31.30
CA SER A 56 2.62 -12.80 31.27
C SER A 56 1.92 -13.22 29.98
N HIS A 57 0.64 -13.02 30.00
CA HIS A 57 -0.25 -13.17 28.86
C HIS A 57 -0.90 -11.83 28.55
N ALA A 58 -0.89 -11.42 27.30
CA ALA A 58 -1.53 -10.18 26.84
C ALA A 58 -2.55 -10.48 25.74
N THR A 59 -3.61 -9.68 25.70
CA THR A 59 -4.63 -9.74 24.65
C THR A 59 -4.70 -8.41 23.94
N VAL A 60 -4.80 -8.44 22.59
CA VAL A 60 -4.95 -7.24 21.75
C VAL A 60 -6.30 -7.23 21.08
N ILE A 61 -7.03 -6.15 21.28
CA ILE A 61 -8.35 -5.91 20.68
C ILE A 61 -8.35 -4.65 19.84
N THR A 62 -9.22 -4.57 18.84
CA THR A 62 -9.57 -3.31 18.18
C THR A 62 -10.73 -2.62 18.90
N ARG A 63 -10.74 -1.28 18.91
CA ARG A 63 -11.87 -0.47 19.42
C ARG A 63 -12.79 0.00 18.30
N GLU A 64 -12.39 -0.17 17.05
CA GLU A 64 -13.07 0.30 15.86
C GLU A 64 -13.30 -0.84 14.88
N ASN A 65 -14.28 -0.66 13.99
CA ASN A 65 -14.46 -1.51 12.84
C ASN A 65 -13.40 -1.18 11.77
N GLY A 66 -12.91 -2.19 11.05
CA GLY A 66 -11.92 -1.96 10.03
C GLY A 66 -11.50 -3.22 9.27
N VAL A 67 -10.30 -3.17 8.72
CA VAL A 67 -9.61 -4.30 8.08
C VAL A 67 -8.27 -4.47 8.78
N PHE A 68 -7.98 -5.67 9.23
CA PHE A 68 -6.72 -6.00 9.89
C PHE A 68 -5.56 -6.04 8.88
N CYS A 69 -4.42 -5.47 9.27
CA CYS A 69 -3.18 -5.57 8.50
C CYS A 69 -1.97 -5.32 9.41
N GLY A 70 -0.95 -6.17 9.31
CA GLY A 70 0.31 -5.99 10.04
C GLY A 70 0.83 -7.20 10.80
N LYS A 71 0.25 -8.39 10.58
CA LYS A 71 0.62 -9.65 11.24
C LYS A 71 2.13 -9.87 11.24
N ARG A 72 2.76 -9.81 10.08
CA ARG A 72 4.20 -10.06 9.92
C ARG A 72 5.10 -9.05 10.62
N TRP A 73 4.66 -7.81 10.79
CA TRP A 73 5.40 -6.79 11.56
C TRP A 73 5.37 -7.08 13.05
N VAL A 74 4.23 -7.53 13.58
CA VAL A 74 4.13 -7.96 14.99
C VAL A 74 5.03 -9.15 15.25
N GLU A 75 5.00 -10.16 14.39
CA GLU A 75 5.88 -11.34 14.48
C GLU A 75 7.35 -10.93 14.53
N GLU A 76 7.77 -10.07 13.61
CA GLU A 76 9.15 -9.58 13.53
C GLU A 76 9.57 -8.76 14.76
N VAL A 77 8.66 -7.94 15.35
CA VAL A 77 8.96 -7.21 16.58
C VAL A 77 9.38 -8.16 17.70
N PHE A 78 8.62 -9.22 17.92
CA PHE A 78 8.90 -10.15 19.03
C PHE A 78 10.05 -11.11 18.68
N ILE A 79 10.23 -11.47 17.43
CA ILE A 79 11.43 -12.21 16.96
C ILE A 79 12.71 -11.42 17.26
N GLN A 80 12.74 -10.13 16.98
CA GLN A 80 13.92 -9.30 17.22
C GLN A 80 14.20 -9.05 18.71
N LEU A 81 13.15 -9.01 19.54
CA LEU A 81 13.30 -8.77 20.99
C LEU A 81 13.64 -10.03 21.79
N ALA A 82 13.14 -11.21 21.40
CA ALA A 82 13.24 -12.42 22.21
C ALA A 82 13.33 -13.74 21.41
N GLY A 83 13.50 -13.71 20.08
CA GLY A 83 13.49 -14.92 19.28
C GLY A 83 12.21 -15.73 19.43
N ASP A 84 12.32 -17.00 19.77
CA ASP A 84 11.19 -17.94 19.90
C ASP A 84 10.54 -17.93 21.30
N ASP A 85 10.96 -17.05 22.23
CA ASP A 85 10.45 -17.04 23.60
C ASP A 85 9.08 -16.34 23.76
N VAL A 86 8.56 -15.74 22.69
CA VAL A 86 7.20 -15.18 22.64
C VAL A 86 6.34 -16.00 21.68
N THR A 87 5.22 -16.51 22.18
CA THR A 87 4.19 -17.18 21.39
C THR A 87 3.09 -16.18 21.03
N ILE A 88 2.69 -16.16 19.74
CA ILE A 88 1.59 -15.32 19.26
C ILE A 88 0.45 -16.23 18.80
N ILE A 89 -0.74 -16.02 19.34
CA ILE A 89 -1.96 -16.74 18.96
C ILE A 89 -2.84 -15.78 18.16
N TRP A 90 -2.96 -16.02 16.86
CA TRP A 90 -3.72 -15.20 15.95
C TRP A 90 -5.19 -15.62 15.86
N HIS A 91 -6.11 -14.65 15.88
CA HIS A 91 -7.54 -14.82 15.67
C HIS A 91 -8.03 -14.15 14.38
N VAL A 92 -7.14 -13.49 13.65
CA VAL A 92 -7.38 -12.80 12.37
C VAL A 92 -6.18 -12.95 11.46
N ASP A 93 -6.40 -12.81 10.16
CA ASP A 93 -5.37 -12.71 9.15
C ASP A 93 -5.40 -11.34 8.45
N ASP A 94 -4.28 -10.97 7.80
CA ASP A 94 -4.20 -9.74 7.02
C ASP A 94 -5.27 -9.72 5.92
N GLY A 95 -6.07 -8.65 5.88
CA GLY A 95 -7.21 -8.49 4.97
C GLY A 95 -8.58 -8.85 5.57
N ASP A 96 -8.62 -9.44 6.76
CA ASP A 96 -9.88 -9.75 7.44
C ASP A 96 -10.61 -8.49 7.88
N VAL A 97 -11.93 -8.50 7.72
CA VAL A 97 -12.82 -7.47 8.30
C VAL A 97 -12.94 -7.71 9.80
N ILE A 98 -12.67 -6.69 10.58
CA ILE A 98 -12.72 -6.72 12.04
C ILE A 98 -13.79 -5.77 12.58
N ASN A 99 -14.35 -6.13 13.75
CA ASN A 99 -15.40 -5.37 14.42
C ASN A 99 -14.90 -4.80 15.75
N ALA A 100 -15.46 -3.69 16.17
CA ALA A 100 -15.14 -3.08 17.46
C ALA A 100 -15.21 -4.09 18.63
N ASN A 101 -14.21 -4.06 19.49
CA ASN A 101 -13.98 -4.98 20.61
C ASN A 101 -13.64 -6.43 20.25
N GLN A 102 -13.35 -6.71 18.98
CA GLN A 102 -12.89 -8.02 18.55
C GLN A 102 -11.46 -8.29 19.05
N LEU A 103 -11.22 -9.52 19.55
CA LEU A 103 -9.89 -10.04 19.85
C LEU A 103 -9.16 -10.30 18.53
N LEU A 104 -7.96 -9.73 18.41
CA LEU A 104 -7.13 -9.85 17.21
C LEU A 104 -6.05 -10.92 17.38
N PHE A 105 -5.31 -10.83 18.47
CA PHE A 105 -4.28 -11.80 18.80
C PHE A 105 -3.96 -11.77 20.30
N GLU A 106 -3.27 -12.82 20.75
CA GLU A 106 -2.78 -12.96 22.11
C GLU A 106 -1.27 -13.18 22.08
N LEU A 107 -0.60 -12.73 23.12
CA LEU A 107 0.84 -12.86 23.30
C LEU A 107 1.13 -13.57 24.62
N GLU A 108 2.05 -14.52 24.61
CA GLU A 108 2.50 -15.23 25.79
C GLU A 108 4.03 -15.27 25.82
N GLY A 109 4.66 -14.74 26.87
CA GLY A 109 6.11 -14.65 26.92
C GLY A 109 6.66 -13.92 28.12
N PRO A 110 7.98 -13.59 28.12
CA PRO A 110 8.62 -12.79 29.16
C PRO A 110 7.93 -11.43 29.29
N PHE A 111 7.46 -11.11 30.50
CA PHE A 111 6.63 -9.91 30.72
C PHE A 111 7.33 -8.62 30.30
N ARG A 112 8.63 -8.48 30.60
CA ARG A 112 9.43 -7.33 30.18
C ARG A 112 9.44 -7.15 28.66
N VAL A 113 9.62 -8.26 27.91
CA VAL A 113 9.64 -8.24 26.43
C VAL A 113 8.29 -7.84 25.85
N LEU A 114 7.19 -8.39 26.39
CA LEU A 114 5.85 -8.05 25.94
C LEU A 114 5.57 -6.56 26.09
N LEU A 115 5.96 -5.94 27.21
CA LEU A 115 5.81 -4.51 27.46
C LEU A 115 6.68 -3.67 26.52
N THR A 116 7.94 -4.07 26.33
CA THR A 116 8.90 -3.37 25.47
C THR A 116 8.45 -3.36 24.00
N GLY A 117 7.89 -4.49 23.52
CA GLY A 117 7.45 -4.63 22.15
C GLY A 117 6.06 -4.04 21.86
N GLU A 118 5.23 -3.80 22.88
CA GLU A 118 3.84 -3.37 22.75
C GLU A 118 3.67 -2.20 21.80
N ARG A 119 4.35 -1.08 22.07
CA ARG A 119 4.12 0.16 21.34
C ARG A 119 4.54 0.04 19.88
N THR A 120 5.70 -0.54 19.62
CA THR A 120 6.18 -0.75 18.23
C THR A 120 5.25 -1.69 17.47
N ALA A 121 4.82 -2.81 18.05
CA ALA A 121 3.88 -3.74 17.42
C ALA A 121 2.54 -3.06 17.10
N LEU A 122 1.95 -2.35 18.06
CA LEU A 122 0.68 -1.65 17.86
C LEU A 122 0.80 -0.51 16.83
N ASN A 123 1.93 0.20 16.80
CA ASN A 123 2.15 1.28 15.81
C ASN A 123 2.08 0.76 14.38
N PHE A 124 2.66 -0.39 14.09
CA PHE A 124 2.54 -1.01 12.75
C PHE A 124 1.10 -1.42 12.46
N VAL A 125 0.48 -2.21 13.33
CA VAL A 125 -0.89 -2.72 13.10
C VAL A 125 -1.89 -1.59 12.95
N GLN A 126 -1.90 -0.60 13.85
CA GLN A 126 -2.85 0.52 13.80
C GLN A 126 -2.72 1.34 12.52
N THR A 127 -1.47 1.58 12.07
CA THR A 127 -1.18 2.35 10.87
C THR A 127 -1.59 1.59 9.61
N LEU A 128 -1.17 0.34 9.48
CA LEU A 128 -1.44 -0.49 8.31
C LEU A 128 -2.92 -0.86 8.21
N SER A 129 -3.56 -1.21 9.33
CA SER A 129 -5.00 -1.48 9.38
C SER A 129 -5.84 -0.24 9.05
N GLY A 130 -5.37 0.95 9.44
CA GLY A 130 -6.02 2.20 9.07
C GLY A 130 -6.02 2.43 7.56
N VAL A 131 -4.88 2.17 6.90
CA VAL A 131 -4.78 2.25 5.42
C VAL A 131 -5.65 1.18 4.76
N ALA A 132 -5.57 -0.08 5.20
CA ALA A 132 -6.37 -1.18 4.65
C ALA A 132 -7.89 -0.90 4.78
N SER A 133 -8.31 -0.35 5.92
CA SER A 133 -9.71 0.03 6.18
C SER A 133 -10.19 1.12 5.22
N LYS A 134 -9.37 2.16 5.01
CA LYS A 134 -9.66 3.24 4.07
C LYS A 134 -9.76 2.71 2.64
N VAL A 135 -8.84 1.86 2.23
CA VAL A 135 -8.85 1.22 0.91
C VAL A 135 -10.12 0.38 0.73
N ARG A 136 -10.50 -0.43 1.72
CA ARG A 136 -11.73 -1.22 1.69
C ARG A 136 -12.97 -0.36 1.50
N HIS A 137 -13.01 0.81 2.14
CA HIS A 137 -14.09 1.78 1.94
C HIS A 137 -14.18 2.23 0.48
N TYR A 138 -13.06 2.62 -0.13
CA TYR A 138 -13.02 3.05 -1.54
C TYR A 138 -13.34 1.90 -2.51
N VAL A 139 -12.83 0.70 -2.25
CA VAL A 139 -13.12 -0.50 -3.07
C VAL A 139 -14.63 -0.82 -3.08
N LYS A 140 -15.31 -0.67 -1.93
CA LYS A 140 -16.77 -0.85 -1.86
C LYS A 140 -17.53 0.16 -2.74
N LEU A 141 -17.04 1.38 -2.89
CA LEU A 141 -17.67 2.37 -3.78
C LEU A 141 -17.52 1.99 -5.27
N LEU A 142 -16.55 1.13 -5.61
CA LEU A 142 -16.31 0.63 -6.97
C LEU A 142 -17.08 -0.67 -7.28
N GLU A 143 -17.78 -1.28 -6.31
CA GLU A 143 -18.52 -2.51 -6.52
C GLU A 143 -19.51 -2.41 -7.69
N GLY A 144 -19.50 -3.41 -8.58
CA GLY A 144 -20.33 -3.44 -9.80
C GLY A 144 -19.73 -2.68 -10.99
N THR A 145 -18.51 -2.14 -10.88
CA THR A 145 -17.71 -1.64 -12.00
C THR A 145 -16.52 -2.58 -12.27
N ASN A 146 -15.82 -2.39 -13.40
CA ASN A 146 -14.60 -3.11 -13.72
C ASN A 146 -13.33 -2.35 -13.32
N THR A 147 -13.47 -1.17 -12.74
CA THR A 147 -12.38 -0.28 -12.38
C THR A 147 -11.68 -0.76 -11.10
N GLN A 148 -10.35 -0.80 -11.13
CA GLN A 148 -9.53 -1.11 -9.95
C GLN A 148 -8.98 0.15 -9.30
N LEU A 149 -8.94 0.15 -7.96
CA LEU A 149 -8.32 1.20 -7.16
C LEU A 149 -6.82 0.97 -7.06
N LEU A 150 -6.01 1.97 -7.43
CA LEU A 150 -4.56 1.94 -7.29
C LEU A 150 -4.07 2.89 -6.19
N ASP A 151 -2.97 2.50 -5.57
CA ASP A 151 -2.15 3.40 -4.76
C ASP A 151 -1.27 4.31 -5.64
N THR A 152 -0.37 5.05 -5.01
CA THR A 152 0.65 5.86 -5.68
C THR A 152 1.99 5.80 -4.95
N ARG A 153 2.99 6.57 -5.42
CA ARG A 153 4.25 6.79 -4.70
C ARG A 153 4.17 7.88 -3.62
N LYS A 154 3.00 8.50 -3.40
CA LYS A 154 2.74 9.46 -2.32
C LYS A 154 2.52 8.70 -1.01
N THR A 155 3.60 8.27 -0.36
CA THR A 155 3.61 7.45 0.86
C THR A 155 4.35 8.14 1.99
N LEU A 156 4.13 7.71 3.23
CA LEU A 156 5.01 8.07 4.34
C LEU A 156 6.44 7.59 4.01
N PRO A 157 7.48 8.42 4.28
CA PRO A 157 8.86 8.02 4.05
C PRO A 157 9.23 6.76 4.84
N GLY A 158 9.99 5.86 4.23
CA GLY A 158 10.44 4.62 4.86
C GLY A 158 9.40 3.50 4.96
N LEU A 159 8.11 3.78 4.78
CA LEU A 159 7.02 2.80 4.95
C LEU A 159 6.33 2.39 3.64
N ARG A 160 6.92 2.70 2.47
CA ARG A 160 6.23 2.50 1.19
C ARG A 160 5.77 1.06 0.96
N SER A 161 6.63 0.08 1.15
CA SER A 161 6.29 -1.33 0.94
C SER A 161 5.16 -1.77 1.87
N ALA A 162 5.22 -1.39 3.15
CA ALA A 162 4.19 -1.69 4.14
C ALA A 162 2.84 -1.05 3.79
N LEU A 163 2.83 0.23 3.39
CA LEU A 163 1.60 0.93 3.01
C LEU A 163 0.99 0.38 1.72
N LYS A 164 1.83 0.00 0.74
CA LYS A 164 1.36 -0.67 -0.49
C LYS A 164 0.80 -2.07 -0.20
N TYR A 165 1.37 -2.79 0.74
CA TYR A 165 0.81 -4.06 1.21
C TYR A 165 -0.55 -3.86 1.89
N ALA A 166 -0.69 -2.84 2.72
CA ALA A 166 -1.98 -2.51 3.32
C ALA A 166 -3.06 -2.17 2.27
N VAL A 167 -2.65 -1.59 1.12
CA VAL A 167 -3.58 -1.39 -0.02
C VAL A 167 -4.08 -2.72 -0.57
N LEU A 168 -3.21 -3.74 -0.73
CA LEU A 168 -3.64 -5.09 -1.13
C LEU A 168 -4.60 -5.70 -0.12
N CYS A 169 -4.29 -5.61 1.19
CA CYS A 169 -5.15 -6.11 2.26
C CYS A 169 -6.54 -5.45 2.25
N GLY A 170 -6.61 -4.18 1.87
CA GLY A 170 -7.87 -3.46 1.68
C GLY A 170 -8.66 -3.88 0.43
N GLY A 171 -8.06 -4.63 -0.49
CA GLY A 171 -8.66 -5.06 -1.76
C GLY A 171 -8.36 -4.13 -2.95
N GLY A 172 -7.44 -3.17 -2.79
CA GLY A 172 -6.89 -2.38 -3.88
C GLY A 172 -5.77 -3.10 -4.63
N ALA A 173 -5.20 -2.44 -5.62
CA ALA A 173 -4.03 -2.89 -6.37
C ALA A 173 -2.90 -1.85 -6.29
N ASN A 174 -1.71 -2.23 -6.76
CA ASN A 174 -0.55 -1.36 -6.66
C ASN A 174 -0.17 -0.74 -8.01
N HIS A 175 0.03 0.57 -8.00
CA HIS A 175 0.81 1.26 -9.01
C HIS A 175 2.30 0.88 -8.86
N ARG A 176 3.18 1.34 -9.77
CA ARG A 176 4.62 1.07 -9.69
C ARG A 176 5.17 1.25 -8.27
N LEU A 177 6.10 0.36 -7.88
CA LEU A 177 6.66 0.31 -6.53
C LEU A 177 7.71 1.41 -6.31
N GLY A 178 8.44 1.75 -7.36
CA GLY A 178 9.53 2.71 -7.31
C GLY A 178 9.71 3.49 -8.60
N LEU A 179 10.97 3.78 -8.93
CA LEU A 179 11.37 4.44 -10.17
C LEU A 179 12.04 3.47 -11.15
N SER A 180 12.31 2.24 -10.71
CA SER A 180 13.08 1.24 -11.44
C SER A 180 12.21 0.16 -12.12
N ASP A 181 10.91 0.15 -11.87
CA ASP A 181 10.02 -0.98 -12.21
C ASP A 181 8.98 -0.64 -13.30
N ALA A 182 8.76 0.63 -13.61
CA ALA A 182 7.94 1.08 -14.73
C ALA A 182 8.22 2.53 -15.09
N PHE A 183 8.06 2.87 -16.35
CA PHE A 183 8.04 4.27 -16.77
C PHE A 183 6.72 4.93 -16.37
N LEU A 184 6.80 6.18 -15.94
CA LEU A 184 5.70 7.13 -15.89
C LEU A 184 6.20 8.43 -16.53
N ILE A 185 5.85 8.61 -17.76
CA ILE A 185 6.22 9.76 -18.58
C ILE A 185 5.26 10.89 -18.23
N LYS A 186 5.79 12.06 -17.94
CA LYS A 186 5.07 13.27 -17.53
C LYS A 186 5.43 14.43 -18.45
N GLU A 187 4.68 15.52 -18.38
CA GLU A 187 4.90 16.78 -19.13
C GLU A 187 6.37 17.12 -19.33
N ASN A 188 7.17 17.19 -18.26
CA ASN A 188 8.60 17.50 -18.37
C ASN A 188 9.41 16.49 -19.21
N HIS A 189 9.03 15.23 -19.19
CA HIS A 189 9.69 14.20 -20.00
C HIS A 189 9.27 14.34 -21.48
N ILE A 190 8.02 14.69 -21.74
CA ILE A 190 7.48 14.94 -23.10
C ILE A 190 8.17 16.14 -23.71
N ILE A 191 8.25 17.26 -22.99
CA ILE A 191 8.97 18.47 -23.42
C ILE A 191 10.44 18.15 -23.75
N ALA A 192 11.13 17.44 -22.87
CA ALA A 192 12.53 17.06 -23.09
C ALA A 192 12.74 16.07 -24.24
N SER A 193 11.73 15.27 -24.57
CA SER A 193 11.79 14.29 -25.67
C SER A 193 11.26 14.83 -27.01
N GLY A 194 10.55 15.96 -26.99
CA GLY A 194 10.00 16.64 -28.15
C GLY A 194 8.53 16.34 -28.45
N SER A 195 8.01 15.14 -28.09
CA SER A 195 6.60 14.77 -28.20
C SER A 195 6.27 13.55 -27.34
N VAL A 196 4.98 13.28 -27.09
CA VAL A 196 4.47 12.07 -26.43
C VAL A 196 5.00 10.83 -27.15
N ARG A 197 4.88 10.81 -28.47
CA ARG A 197 5.34 9.69 -29.31
C ARG A 197 6.83 9.39 -29.11
N GLN A 198 7.69 10.40 -29.20
CA GLN A 198 9.14 10.23 -29.04
C GLN A 198 9.51 9.75 -27.63
N ALA A 199 8.81 10.23 -26.60
CA ALA A 199 9.03 9.80 -25.21
C ALA A 199 8.68 8.32 -25.03
N VAL A 200 7.51 7.87 -25.52
CA VAL A 200 7.05 6.48 -25.42
C VAL A 200 7.94 5.53 -26.23
N GLU A 201 8.29 5.88 -27.48
CA GLU A 201 9.18 5.09 -28.32
C GLU A 201 10.57 4.93 -27.68
N LYS A 202 11.11 6.02 -27.10
CA LYS A 202 12.40 6.00 -26.40
C LYS A 202 12.36 5.14 -25.12
N ALA A 203 11.30 5.23 -24.33
CA ALA A 203 11.11 4.40 -23.14
C ALA A 203 11.10 2.91 -23.50
N SER A 204 10.32 2.53 -24.52
CA SER A 204 10.23 1.16 -25.01
C SER A 204 11.55 0.64 -25.60
N TRP A 205 12.37 1.51 -26.18
CA TRP A 205 13.71 1.15 -26.66
C TRP A 205 14.71 0.94 -25.51
N LEU A 206 14.66 1.80 -24.47
CA LEU A 206 15.58 1.73 -23.33
C LEU A 206 15.36 0.48 -22.48
N HIS A 207 14.11 0.13 -22.19
CA HIS A 207 13.73 -1.02 -21.39
C HIS A 207 12.51 -1.71 -22.02
N PRO A 208 12.72 -2.65 -22.97
CA PRO A 208 11.63 -3.28 -23.74
C PRO A 208 10.60 -4.04 -22.88
N ASP A 209 11.01 -4.55 -21.72
CA ASP A 209 10.17 -5.36 -20.85
C ASP A 209 9.45 -4.52 -19.77
N ALA A 210 9.86 -3.26 -19.56
CA ALA A 210 9.24 -2.40 -18.55
C ALA A 210 7.92 -1.79 -19.08
N PRO A 211 6.85 -1.78 -18.28
CA PRO A 211 5.62 -1.09 -18.65
C PRO A 211 5.87 0.41 -18.89
N VAL A 212 5.24 0.93 -19.92
CA VAL A 212 5.29 2.36 -20.27
C VAL A 212 3.93 2.98 -20.01
N GLU A 213 3.89 3.83 -19.01
CA GLU A 213 2.77 4.70 -18.71
C GLU A 213 3.09 6.14 -19.09
N VAL A 214 2.10 6.85 -19.65
CA VAL A 214 2.22 8.26 -20.01
C VAL A 214 1.02 9.05 -19.51
N GLU A 215 1.29 10.18 -18.86
CA GLU A 215 0.31 11.17 -18.40
C GLU A 215 -0.01 12.09 -19.58
N VAL A 216 -1.29 12.24 -19.90
CA VAL A 216 -1.79 13.08 -21.01
C VAL A 216 -2.83 14.08 -20.50
N GLU A 217 -2.86 15.27 -21.10
CA GLU A 217 -3.72 16.38 -20.65
C GLU A 217 -4.91 16.61 -21.60
N ASP A 218 -4.89 16.01 -22.79
CA ASP A 218 -5.98 16.12 -23.76
C ASP A 218 -6.13 14.87 -24.64
N LEU A 219 -7.17 14.88 -25.50
CA LEU A 219 -7.49 13.78 -26.41
C LEU A 219 -6.53 13.67 -27.60
N GLU A 220 -5.77 14.70 -27.92
CA GLU A 220 -4.76 14.68 -29.00
C GLU A 220 -3.53 13.94 -28.51
N GLU A 221 -3.07 14.22 -27.31
CA GLU A 221 -1.99 13.49 -26.63
C GLU A 221 -2.36 12.02 -26.37
N LEU A 222 -3.63 11.74 -26.02
CA LEU A 222 -4.15 10.37 -25.94
C LEU A 222 -3.97 9.62 -27.27
N ASP A 223 -4.37 10.25 -28.38
CA ASP A 223 -4.25 9.63 -29.71
C ASP A 223 -2.78 9.41 -30.11
N GLU A 224 -1.87 10.28 -29.71
CA GLU A 224 -0.41 10.09 -29.89
C GLU A 224 0.12 8.92 -29.06
N ALA A 225 -0.25 8.84 -27.79
CA ALA A 225 0.15 7.79 -26.87
C ALA A 225 -0.32 6.40 -27.33
N LEU A 226 -1.57 6.32 -27.84
CA LEU A 226 -2.13 5.11 -28.43
C LEU A 226 -1.37 4.66 -29.68
N LYS A 227 -1.00 5.59 -30.56
CA LYS A 227 -0.22 5.31 -31.78
C LYS A 227 1.20 4.88 -31.45
N ALA A 228 1.79 5.42 -30.40
CA ALA A 228 3.13 5.08 -29.95
C ALA A 228 3.20 3.75 -29.17
N GLY A 229 2.05 3.18 -28.79
CA GLY A 229 1.97 1.88 -28.10
C GLY A 229 2.25 1.94 -26.62
N ALA A 230 1.82 2.99 -25.92
CA ALA A 230 1.81 3.04 -24.46
C ALA A 230 0.98 1.89 -23.86
N ASP A 231 1.43 1.30 -22.76
CA ASP A 231 0.72 0.21 -22.08
C ASP A 231 -0.43 0.76 -21.21
N ILE A 232 -0.18 1.89 -20.56
CA ILE A 232 -1.15 2.61 -19.73
C ILE A 232 -1.13 4.10 -20.12
N ILE A 233 -2.28 4.72 -20.14
CA ILE A 233 -2.41 6.17 -20.36
C ILE A 233 -3.17 6.77 -19.20
N MET A 234 -2.52 7.67 -18.47
CA MET A 234 -3.11 8.38 -17.34
C MET A 234 -3.76 9.68 -17.84
N LEU A 235 -5.04 9.80 -17.60
CA LEU A 235 -5.84 10.97 -17.95
C LEU A 235 -5.72 11.99 -16.81
N ASP A 236 -4.93 13.05 -16.99
CA ASP A 236 -4.73 14.07 -15.97
C ASP A 236 -5.75 15.20 -16.11
N ASN A 237 -6.53 15.41 -15.06
CA ASN A 237 -7.56 16.46 -14.98
C ASN A 237 -8.64 16.42 -16.08
N PHE A 238 -8.94 15.25 -16.65
CA PHE A 238 -10.03 15.11 -17.61
C PHE A 238 -11.40 15.26 -16.93
N GLU A 239 -12.31 15.90 -17.61
CA GLU A 239 -13.74 15.92 -17.23
C GLU A 239 -14.39 14.56 -17.57
N THR A 240 -15.48 14.21 -16.88
CA THR A 240 -16.15 12.91 -17.03
C THR A 240 -16.52 12.58 -18.48
N GLU A 241 -16.97 13.55 -19.27
CA GLU A 241 -17.31 13.35 -20.68
C GLU A 241 -16.06 13.09 -21.54
N GLN A 242 -14.94 13.75 -21.23
CA GLN A 242 -13.66 13.47 -21.88
C GLN A 242 -13.13 12.08 -21.56
N MET A 243 -13.33 11.60 -20.30
CA MET A 243 -13.00 10.23 -19.91
C MET A 243 -13.79 9.20 -20.74
N ARG A 244 -15.10 9.40 -20.91
CA ARG A 244 -15.95 8.54 -21.78
C ARG A 244 -15.46 8.51 -23.21
N GLU A 245 -15.11 9.66 -23.77
CA GLU A 245 -14.56 9.75 -25.12
C GLU A 245 -13.17 9.07 -25.20
N ALA A 246 -12.33 9.23 -24.17
CA ALA A 246 -11.03 8.54 -24.09
C ALA A 246 -11.19 7.01 -24.07
N VAL A 247 -12.13 6.47 -23.29
CA VAL A 247 -12.45 5.04 -23.25
C VAL A 247 -12.87 4.54 -24.63
N LYS A 248 -13.75 5.28 -25.32
CA LYS A 248 -14.20 4.94 -26.66
C LYS A 248 -13.07 4.94 -27.69
N ARG A 249 -12.20 5.96 -27.69
CA ARG A 249 -11.06 6.06 -28.62
C ARG A 249 -10.02 4.97 -28.36
N THR A 250 -9.75 4.71 -27.10
CA THR A 250 -8.79 3.67 -26.68
C THR A 250 -9.23 2.29 -27.14
N ASN A 251 -10.52 1.98 -27.06
CA ASN A 251 -11.12 0.72 -27.53
C ASN A 251 -10.27 -0.51 -27.15
N GLY A 252 -9.79 -0.54 -25.91
CA GLY A 252 -9.01 -1.64 -25.35
C GLY A 252 -7.56 -1.76 -25.86
N LYS A 253 -7.00 -0.79 -26.60
CA LYS A 253 -5.60 -0.83 -27.08
C LYS A 253 -4.58 -0.58 -25.98
N ALA A 254 -4.92 0.25 -24.99
CA ALA A 254 -4.15 0.52 -23.78
C ALA A 254 -5.07 0.40 -22.56
N LEU A 255 -4.51 0.44 -21.36
CA LEU A 255 -5.26 0.62 -20.12
C LEU A 255 -5.38 2.12 -19.83
N LEU A 256 -6.49 2.53 -19.26
CA LEU A 256 -6.72 3.93 -18.89
C LEU A 256 -6.71 4.08 -17.36
N GLU A 257 -5.91 5.02 -16.89
CA GLU A 257 -5.89 5.43 -15.49
C GLU A 257 -6.42 6.86 -15.35
N VAL A 258 -7.19 7.11 -14.30
CA VAL A 258 -7.57 8.47 -13.89
C VAL A 258 -6.85 8.81 -12.60
N SER A 259 -6.25 10.00 -12.56
CA SER A 259 -5.58 10.54 -11.38
C SER A 259 -6.03 11.99 -11.14
N GLY A 260 -5.99 12.42 -9.87
CA GLY A 260 -6.35 13.79 -9.50
C GLY A 260 -7.82 13.96 -9.07
N ASN A 261 -8.02 14.82 -8.06
CA ASN A 261 -9.34 15.22 -7.55
C ASN A 261 -10.31 14.09 -7.17
N VAL A 262 -9.79 12.88 -6.87
CA VAL A 262 -10.59 11.73 -6.49
C VAL A 262 -11.06 11.87 -5.05
N THR A 263 -12.37 11.82 -4.87
CA THR A 263 -13.07 11.84 -3.58
C THR A 263 -14.11 10.73 -3.55
N ASP A 264 -14.72 10.46 -2.39
CA ASP A 264 -15.84 9.51 -2.26
C ASP A 264 -16.99 9.80 -3.25
N LYS A 265 -17.20 11.08 -3.58
CA LYS A 265 -18.27 11.51 -4.48
C LYS A 265 -17.92 11.29 -5.96
N THR A 266 -16.67 11.58 -6.35
CA THR A 266 -16.23 11.50 -7.75
C THR A 266 -15.76 10.12 -8.15
N LEU A 267 -15.31 9.29 -7.19
CA LEU A 267 -14.76 7.95 -7.45
C LEU A 267 -15.72 7.07 -8.27
N ARG A 268 -16.99 7.02 -7.84
CA ARG A 268 -18.00 6.21 -8.52
C ARG A 268 -18.32 6.74 -9.93
N GLU A 269 -18.44 8.04 -10.07
CA GLU A 269 -18.69 8.69 -11.35
C GLU A 269 -17.56 8.41 -12.35
N PHE A 270 -16.30 8.50 -11.92
CA PHE A 270 -15.14 8.19 -12.76
C PHE A 270 -15.11 6.71 -13.16
N ALA A 271 -15.40 5.80 -12.25
CA ALA A 271 -15.45 4.39 -12.55
C ALA A 271 -16.55 4.03 -13.58
N GLU A 272 -17.69 4.71 -13.55
CA GLU A 272 -18.78 4.52 -14.50
C GLU A 272 -18.48 5.02 -15.91
N THR A 273 -17.38 5.74 -16.13
CA THR A 273 -16.88 6.09 -17.47
C THR A 273 -16.29 4.89 -18.21
N GLY A 274 -15.90 3.83 -17.47
CA GLY A 274 -15.31 2.63 -18.04
C GLY A 274 -13.78 2.62 -18.05
N VAL A 275 -13.12 3.52 -17.33
CA VAL A 275 -11.65 3.49 -17.15
C VAL A 275 -11.23 2.26 -16.35
N ASP A 276 -10.01 1.76 -16.62
CA ASP A 276 -9.50 0.54 -15.99
C ASP A 276 -9.02 0.78 -14.56
N PHE A 277 -8.43 1.96 -14.30
CA PHE A 277 -7.82 2.29 -13.02
C PHE A 277 -8.20 3.69 -12.54
N ILE A 278 -8.26 3.83 -11.21
CA ILE A 278 -8.30 5.14 -10.52
C ILE A 278 -7.23 5.12 -9.45
N SER A 279 -6.23 6.01 -9.54
CA SER A 279 -5.17 6.11 -8.53
C SER A 279 -5.45 7.21 -7.52
N VAL A 280 -5.23 6.88 -6.23
CA VAL A 280 -5.56 7.78 -5.12
C VAL A 280 -4.40 7.92 -4.15
N GLY A 281 -3.66 9.03 -4.24
CA GLY A 281 -2.54 9.31 -3.34
C GLY A 281 -2.93 9.51 -1.87
N ALA A 282 -4.19 9.87 -1.60
CA ALA A 282 -4.69 10.07 -0.25
C ALA A 282 -4.79 8.76 0.57
N LEU A 283 -4.78 7.59 -0.07
CA LEU A 283 -4.81 6.29 0.61
C LEU A 283 -3.58 6.09 1.51
N THR A 284 -2.41 6.48 1.02
CA THR A 284 -1.12 6.18 1.65
C THR A 284 -0.39 7.39 2.23
N LYS A 285 -0.85 8.62 1.98
CA LYS A 285 -0.27 9.83 2.56
C LYS A 285 -1.10 10.44 3.70
N HIS A 286 -2.42 10.25 3.70
CA HIS A 286 -3.33 10.71 4.76
C HIS A 286 -3.79 9.50 5.58
N VAL A 287 -2.87 8.99 6.39
CA VAL A 287 -3.09 7.80 7.23
C VAL A 287 -3.86 8.19 8.49
N GLN A 288 -4.94 7.47 8.76
CA GLN A 288 -5.67 7.51 10.02
C GLN A 288 -5.55 6.13 10.67
N ALA A 289 -4.85 6.07 11.80
CA ALA A 289 -4.63 4.82 12.52
C ALA A 289 -5.92 4.32 13.17
N LEU A 290 -6.08 2.99 13.29
CA LEU A 290 -7.13 2.37 14.10
C LEU A 290 -6.78 2.45 15.59
N ASP A 291 -7.80 2.59 16.45
CA ASP A 291 -7.61 2.53 17.89
C ASP A 291 -7.55 1.06 18.37
N LEU A 292 -6.38 0.67 18.90
CA LEU A 292 -6.09 -0.66 19.41
C LEU A 292 -5.77 -0.60 20.90
N SER A 293 -6.00 -1.70 21.61
CA SER A 293 -5.70 -1.81 23.04
C SER A 293 -5.07 -3.15 23.35
N MET A 294 -3.91 -3.14 24.03
CA MET A 294 -3.30 -4.31 24.66
C MET A 294 -3.62 -4.31 26.15
N ARG A 295 -3.92 -5.49 26.69
CA ARG A 295 -4.18 -5.70 28.11
C ARG A 295 -3.48 -6.95 28.60
N PHE A 296 -2.80 -6.83 29.74
CA PHE A 296 -2.14 -7.92 30.42
C PHE A 296 -3.06 -8.59 31.44
N ARG A 297 -2.84 -9.90 31.64
CA ARG A 297 -3.51 -10.73 32.64
C ARG A 297 -2.48 -11.38 33.54
#